data_b24a5660f09fd9820c3faba26c1f05a1
#
_entry.id   b24a5660f09fd9820c3faba26c1f05a1
#
_cell.length_a   1.000
_cell.length_b   1.000
_cell.length_c   1.000
_cell.angle_alpha   90.00
_cell.angle_beta   90.00
_cell.angle_gamma   90.00
#
_symmetry.space_group_name_H-M   'P 1'
#
loop_
_entity.id
_entity.type
_entity.pdbx_description
1 polymer ?
#
loop_
_entity_poly.entity_id
_entity_poly.type
_entity_poly.pdbx_seq_one_letter_code
_entity_poly.pdbx_strand_id
1 'polypeptide(L)'
;MAYLNSSTVDARAERMSGAASEREDDAFRLAMREFANGVTLVTTGQGLARTGCTATSLCSLSLDPPSLLVCITRASATLASLRINKTFGVNILTGAHETLADRFAGRGGVKGAARFEGADWMTLVTGAPLLSDALACIDCEVEEVLDRHTHAVVIGRVAAVRRNDGEPALVHWRSQFRRLS
;
A
#
# COMPACT_ATOMS: atom_id res chain seq x y z
N MET A 1 -53.15 29.19 -6.52
CA MET A 1 -52.49 28.06 -5.78
C MET A 1 -51.50 27.40 -6.72
N ALA A 2 -50.21 27.67 -6.54
CA ALA A 2 -49.16 27.08 -7.35
C ALA A 2 -48.67 25.79 -6.68
N TYR A 3 -48.91 24.66 -7.33
CA TYR A 3 -48.34 23.37 -6.92
C TYR A 3 -46.84 23.41 -7.14
N LEU A 4 -46.04 23.45 -6.07
CA LEU A 4 -44.62 23.21 -6.11
C LEU A 4 -44.40 21.76 -6.51
N ASN A 5 -43.73 21.55 -7.64
CA ASN A 5 -43.48 20.25 -8.28
C ASN A 5 -42.52 19.45 -7.39
N SER A 6 -42.94 18.25 -6.94
CA SER A 6 -42.17 17.37 -6.05
C SER A 6 -40.78 17.02 -6.60
N SER A 7 -40.60 17.00 -7.93
CA SER A 7 -39.33 16.72 -8.61
C SER A 7 -38.23 17.76 -8.35
N THR A 8 -38.59 19.01 -8.03
CA THR A 8 -37.61 20.09 -7.76
C THR A 8 -37.07 20.03 -6.33
N VAL A 9 -37.86 19.47 -5.40
CA VAL A 9 -37.47 19.31 -3.99
C VAL A 9 -36.50 18.12 -3.87
N ASP A 10 -36.74 17.01 -4.56
CA ASP A 10 -35.88 15.82 -4.57
C ASP A 10 -34.53 16.13 -5.19
N ALA A 11 -34.48 16.82 -6.33
CA ALA A 11 -33.21 17.20 -6.98
C ALA A 11 -32.37 18.20 -6.18
N ARG A 12 -33.00 18.96 -5.28
CA ARG A 12 -32.28 19.87 -4.36
C ARG A 12 -31.74 19.11 -3.14
N ALA A 13 -32.49 18.14 -2.62
CA ALA A 13 -32.07 17.29 -1.53
C ALA A 13 -30.88 16.39 -1.95
N GLU A 14 -30.93 15.82 -3.15
CA GLU A 14 -29.82 15.03 -3.71
C GLU A 14 -28.55 15.87 -3.93
N ARG A 15 -28.67 17.10 -4.44
CA ARG A 15 -27.51 18.01 -4.58
C ARG A 15 -26.93 18.46 -3.25
N MET A 16 -27.74 18.66 -2.23
CA MET A 16 -27.26 19.02 -0.89
C MET A 16 -26.59 17.82 -0.20
N SER A 17 -27.10 16.60 -0.39
CA SER A 17 -26.49 15.36 0.08
C SER A 17 -25.16 15.08 -0.61
N GLY A 18 -25.09 15.28 -1.94
CA GLY A 18 -23.83 15.13 -2.70
C GLY A 18 -22.75 16.12 -2.26
N ALA A 19 -23.11 17.39 -2.08
CA ALA A 19 -22.15 18.42 -1.62
C ALA A 19 -21.70 18.21 -0.16
N ALA A 20 -22.54 17.63 0.70
CA ALA A 20 -22.16 17.27 2.07
C ALA A 20 -21.18 16.08 2.06
N SER A 21 -21.45 15.03 1.25
CA SER A 21 -20.58 13.88 1.08
C SER A 21 -19.20 14.26 0.53
N GLU A 22 -19.13 15.12 -0.49
CA GLU A 22 -17.86 15.62 -1.03
C GLU A 22 -17.03 16.38 0.03
N ARG A 23 -17.68 17.16 0.90
CA ARG A 23 -17.01 17.87 2.00
C ARG A 23 -16.47 16.92 3.07
N GLU A 24 -17.21 15.87 3.38
CA GLU A 24 -16.79 14.85 4.34
C GLU A 24 -15.60 14.03 3.80
N ASP A 25 -15.61 13.66 2.52
CA ASP A 25 -14.50 12.97 1.86
C ASP A 25 -13.23 13.82 1.83
N ASP A 26 -13.36 15.13 1.57
CA ASP A 26 -12.24 16.06 1.61
C ASP A 26 -11.71 16.27 3.02
N ALA A 27 -12.57 16.39 4.02
CA ALA A 27 -12.17 16.50 5.42
C ALA A 27 -11.43 15.26 5.91
N PHE A 28 -11.92 14.07 5.56
CA PHE A 28 -11.24 12.81 5.87
C PHE A 28 -9.86 12.72 5.18
N ARG A 29 -9.78 13.06 3.90
CA ARG A 29 -8.51 13.07 3.14
C ARG A 29 -7.49 14.04 3.76
N LEU A 30 -7.92 15.23 4.17
CA LEU A 30 -7.08 16.21 4.85
C LEU A 30 -6.59 15.70 6.20
N ALA A 31 -7.47 15.07 7.00
CA ALA A 31 -7.08 14.46 8.27
C ALA A 31 -6.05 13.34 8.07
N MET A 32 -6.24 12.46 7.07
CA MET A 32 -5.30 11.38 6.78
C MET A 32 -3.94 11.88 6.27
N ARG A 33 -3.84 13.10 5.74
CA ARG A 33 -2.54 13.71 5.38
C ARG A 33 -1.68 14.08 6.59
N GLU A 34 -2.29 14.29 7.76
CA GLU A 34 -1.57 14.56 9.00
C GLU A 34 -1.03 13.29 9.66
N PHE A 35 -1.47 12.11 9.20
CA PHE A 35 -1.00 10.84 9.71
C PHE A 35 0.30 10.43 9.01
N ALA A 36 1.42 10.47 9.74
CA ALA A 36 2.72 10.04 9.25
C ALA A 36 2.82 8.51 9.25
N ASN A 37 3.14 7.93 8.09
CA ASN A 37 3.26 6.49 7.93
C ASN A 37 4.62 6.09 7.39
N GLY A 38 5.15 4.96 7.84
CA GLY A 38 6.30 4.32 7.21
C GLY A 38 5.99 3.95 5.76
N VAL A 39 7.00 4.08 4.88
CA VAL A 39 6.88 3.70 3.47
C VAL A 39 7.44 2.30 3.27
N THR A 40 6.67 1.45 2.63
CA THR A 40 7.06 0.07 2.33
C THR A 40 6.82 -0.28 0.86
N LEU A 41 7.56 -1.25 0.34
CA LEU A 41 7.22 -1.94 -0.90
C LEU A 41 6.63 -3.30 -0.58
N VAL A 42 5.45 -3.57 -1.12
CA VAL A 42 4.85 -4.91 -1.13
C VAL A 42 5.16 -5.55 -2.47
N THR A 43 5.82 -6.69 -2.45
CA THR A 43 6.35 -7.38 -3.63
C THR A 43 5.86 -8.83 -3.68
N THR A 44 5.63 -9.37 -4.86
CA THR A 44 5.18 -10.76 -5.05
C THR A 44 5.54 -11.26 -6.45
N GLY A 45 5.47 -12.57 -6.67
CA GLY A 45 5.83 -13.21 -7.92
C GLY A 45 7.34 -13.38 -8.10
N GLN A 46 7.76 -14.08 -9.16
CA GLN A 46 9.16 -14.40 -9.44
C GLN A 46 9.54 -14.08 -10.87
N GLY A 47 10.82 -13.87 -11.13
CA GLY A 47 11.34 -13.62 -12.48
C GLY A 47 10.62 -12.48 -13.18
N LEU A 48 10.14 -12.70 -14.39
CA LEU A 48 9.40 -11.73 -15.19
C LEU A 48 7.96 -11.50 -14.71
N ALA A 49 7.41 -12.41 -13.89
CA ALA A 49 6.08 -12.27 -13.31
C ALA A 49 6.09 -11.49 -11.97
N ARG A 50 7.27 -11.05 -11.49
CA ARG A 50 7.37 -10.23 -10.27
C ARG A 50 6.68 -8.88 -10.46
N THR A 51 6.00 -8.46 -9.43
CA THR A 51 5.33 -7.15 -9.37
C THR A 51 5.33 -6.63 -7.93
N GLY A 52 4.94 -5.38 -7.76
CA GLY A 52 4.86 -4.78 -6.45
C GLY A 52 4.23 -3.40 -6.48
N CYS A 53 3.92 -2.88 -5.31
CA CYS A 53 3.41 -1.52 -5.12
C CYS A 53 3.99 -0.89 -3.85
N THR A 54 4.03 0.43 -3.82
CA THR A 54 4.29 1.19 -2.60
C THR A 54 3.06 1.19 -1.73
N ALA A 55 3.24 0.94 -0.44
CA ALA A 55 2.18 0.98 0.55
C ALA A 55 2.62 1.73 1.80
N THR A 56 1.69 2.48 2.39
CA THR A 56 1.85 3.19 3.66
C THR A 56 0.85 2.67 4.71
N SER A 57 0.11 1.62 4.39
CA SER A 57 -0.95 1.04 5.19
C SER A 57 -0.52 -0.23 5.94
N LEU A 58 0.79 -0.43 6.11
CA LEU A 58 1.32 -1.57 6.86
C LEU A 58 1.05 -1.41 8.35
N CYS A 59 0.56 -2.49 8.97
CA CYS A 59 0.36 -2.57 10.41
C CYS A 59 0.80 -3.95 10.93
N SER A 60 1.47 -3.99 12.08
CA SER A 60 1.68 -5.22 12.82
C SER A 60 0.33 -5.69 13.38
N LEU A 61 0.00 -6.97 13.23
CA LEU A 61 -1.26 -7.54 13.68
C LEU A 61 -1.10 -8.35 14.98
N SER A 62 -0.13 -9.28 15.00
CA SER A 62 0.13 -10.15 16.15
C SER A 62 1.62 -10.48 16.25
N LEU A 63 2.08 -10.80 17.46
CA LEU A 63 3.42 -11.33 17.71
C LEU A 63 3.41 -12.85 17.95
N ASP A 64 2.25 -13.44 18.21
CA ASP A 64 2.09 -14.87 18.41
C ASP A 64 0.76 -15.36 17.78
N PRO A 65 0.80 -16.02 16.60
CA PRO A 65 1.94 -16.07 15.70
C PRO A 65 2.26 -14.71 15.07
N PRO A 66 3.51 -14.46 14.67
CA PRO A 66 3.88 -13.21 14.04
C PRO A 66 3.10 -12.99 12.74
N SER A 67 2.38 -11.89 12.67
CA SER A 67 1.54 -11.53 11.52
C SER A 67 1.42 -10.03 11.35
N LEU A 68 1.10 -9.62 10.13
CA LEU A 68 0.91 -8.23 9.74
C LEU A 68 -0.26 -8.09 8.77
N LEU A 69 -0.72 -6.87 8.57
CA LEU A 69 -1.69 -6.55 7.54
C LEU A 69 -1.24 -5.37 6.68
N VAL A 70 -1.71 -5.35 5.44
CA VAL A 70 -1.53 -4.24 4.51
C VAL A 70 -2.77 -4.07 3.64
N CYS A 71 -3.15 -2.82 3.35
CA CYS A 71 -4.25 -2.53 2.44
C CYS A 71 -3.71 -2.28 1.03
N ILE A 72 -4.24 -2.97 0.04
CA ILE A 72 -3.85 -2.85 -1.37
C ILE A 72 -5.08 -2.55 -2.21
N THR A 73 -4.97 -1.60 -3.15
CA THR A 73 -6.04 -1.26 -4.10
C THR A 73 -6.46 -2.49 -4.90
N ARG A 74 -7.78 -2.77 -4.98
CA ARG A 74 -8.33 -3.94 -5.67
C ARG A 74 -8.00 -3.98 -7.17
N ALA A 75 -7.88 -2.83 -7.81
CA ALA A 75 -7.48 -2.72 -9.21
C ALA A 75 -5.97 -2.92 -9.46
N SER A 76 -5.17 -3.17 -8.40
CA SER A 76 -3.72 -3.34 -8.50
C SER A 76 -3.35 -4.70 -9.10
N ALA A 77 -2.44 -4.70 -10.08
CA ALA A 77 -1.81 -5.92 -10.58
C ALA A 77 -1.05 -6.67 -9.47
N THR A 78 -0.54 -5.97 -8.46
CA THR A 78 0.12 -6.56 -7.30
C THR A 78 -0.85 -7.41 -6.49
N LEU A 79 -2.08 -6.92 -6.23
CA LEU A 79 -3.07 -7.71 -5.51
C LEU A 79 -3.51 -8.95 -6.32
N ALA A 80 -3.71 -8.79 -7.62
CA ALA A 80 -4.06 -9.93 -8.50
C ALA A 80 -2.97 -11.02 -8.47
N SER A 81 -1.70 -10.62 -8.56
CA SER A 81 -0.55 -11.53 -8.48
C SER A 81 -0.40 -12.17 -7.10
N LEU A 82 -0.61 -11.40 -6.03
CA LEU A 82 -0.54 -11.87 -4.65
C LEU A 82 -1.60 -12.94 -4.35
N ARG A 83 -2.81 -12.80 -4.89
CA ARG A 83 -3.86 -13.81 -4.77
C ARG A 83 -3.50 -15.15 -5.42
N ILE A 84 -2.69 -15.11 -6.48
CA ILE A 84 -2.22 -16.31 -7.19
C ILE A 84 -1.04 -16.94 -6.44
N ASN A 85 -0.01 -16.14 -6.14
CA ASN A 85 1.24 -16.62 -5.55
C ASN A 85 1.11 -17.02 -4.08
N LYS A 86 0.15 -16.46 -3.35
CA LYS A 86 -0.07 -16.69 -1.91
C LYS A 86 1.12 -16.35 -1.01
N THR A 87 2.10 -15.60 -1.55
CA THR A 87 3.29 -15.14 -0.84
C THR A 87 3.60 -13.71 -1.22
N PHE A 88 4.20 -12.96 -0.30
CA PHE A 88 4.62 -11.58 -0.55
C PHE A 88 5.75 -11.14 0.37
N GLY A 89 6.56 -10.22 -0.12
CA GLY A 89 7.58 -9.53 0.65
C GLY A 89 7.09 -8.15 1.08
N VAL A 90 7.43 -7.75 2.28
CA VAL A 90 7.31 -6.37 2.76
C VAL A 90 8.71 -5.82 2.99
N ASN A 91 9.02 -4.70 2.35
CA ASN A 91 10.33 -4.05 2.42
C ASN A 91 10.16 -2.68 3.05
N ILE A 92 10.64 -2.48 4.27
CA ILE A 92 10.60 -1.19 4.99
C ILE A 92 11.73 -0.32 4.45
N LEU A 93 11.38 0.83 3.89
CA LEU A 93 12.32 1.65 3.12
C LEU A 93 13.14 2.62 3.97
N THR A 94 14.37 2.87 3.50
CA THR A 94 15.22 3.97 3.96
C THR A 94 14.97 5.24 3.15
N GLY A 95 15.48 6.38 3.63
CA GLY A 95 15.45 7.64 2.90
C GLY A 95 16.17 7.61 1.54
N ALA A 96 17.07 6.64 1.29
CA ALA A 96 17.72 6.47 0.00
C ALA A 96 16.78 5.90 -1.09
N HIS A 97 15.66 5.29 -0.69
CA HIS A 97 14.73 4.59 -1.58
C HIS A 97 13.57 5.45 -2.11
N GLU A 98 13.61 6.78 -1.98
CA GLU A 98 12.52 7.67 -2.41
C GLU A 98 12.15 7.47 -3.89
N THR A 99 13.16 7.43 -4.78
CA THR A 99 12.95 7.19 -6.23
C THR A 99 12.33 5.81 -6.49
N LEU A 100 12.74 4.79 -5.74
CA LEU A 100 12.20 3.45 -5.86
C LEU A 100 10.74 3.42 -5.38
N ALA A 101 10.43 4.09 -4.26
CA ALA A 101 9.08 4.23 -3.76
C ALA A 101 8.15 4.90 -4.78
N ASP A 102 8.59 5.97 -5.45
CA ASP A 102 7.85 6.63 -6.51
C ASP A 102 7.57 5.71 -7.70
N ARG A 103 8.57 4.94 -8.12
CA ARG A 103 8.44 3.96 -9.21
C ARG A 103 7.39 2.89 -8.91
N PHE A 104 7.40 2.34 -7.69
CA PHE A 104 6.43 1.35 -7.24
C PHE A 104 5.05 1.95 -6.94
N ALA A 105 4.96 3.25 -6.66
CA ALA A 105 3.70 4.00 -6.61
C ALA A 105 3.07 4.23 -8.00
N GLY A 106 3.80 3.89 -9.08
CA GLY A 106 3.34 4.03 -10.46
C GLY A 106 3.70 5.37 -11.10
N ARG A 107 4.47 6.23 -10.43
CA ARG A 107 5.00 7.46 -11.02
C ARG A 107 5.99 7.10 -12.13
N GLY A 108 5.96 7.82 -13.24
CA GLY A 108 6.79 7.51 -14.42
C GLY A 108 6.29 6.35 -15.29
N GLY A 109 5.14 5.74 -14.98
CA GLY A 109 4.47 4.76 -15.84
C GLY A 109 5.11 3.37 -15.93
N VAL A 110 6.22 3.09 -15.21
CA VAL A 110 6.92 1.80 -15.20
C VAL A 110 6.04 0.73 -14.56
N LYS A 111 5.97 -0.46 -15.15
CA LYS A 111 5.08 -1.55 -14.73
C LYS A 111 5.80 -2.90 -14.62
N GLY A 112 5.21 -3.83 -13.84
CA GLY A 112 5.67 -5.21 -13.72
C GLY A 112 7.13 -5.33 -13.28
N ALA A 113 7.85 -6.25 -13.89
CA ALA A 113 9.24 -6.58 -13.56
C ALA A 113 10.22 -5.41 -13.76
N ALA A 114 9.93 -4.47 -14.69
CA ALA A 114 10.78 -3.30 -14.92
C ALA A 114 10.86 -2.35 -13.69
N ARG A 115 9.89 -2.41 -12.76
CA ARG A 115 9.97 -1.65 -11.50
C ARG A 115 11.16 -2.04 -10.63
N PHE A 116 11.67 -3.25 -10.81
CA PHE A 116 12.74 -3.84 -10.00
C PHE A 116 14.16 -3.51 -10.51
N GLU A 117 14.28 -2.86 -11.67
CA GLU A 117 15.57 -2.52 -12.26
C GLU A 117 16.33 -1.49 -11.42
N GLY A 118 17.67 -1.63 -11.37
CA GLY A 118 18.56 -0.69 -10.69
C GLY A 118 18.56 -0.79 -9.16
N ALA A 119 18.03 -1.90 -8.61
CA ALA A 119 18.13 -2.24 -7.19
C ALA A 119 18.46 -3.74 -7.05
N ASP A 120 19.08 -4.10 -5.93
CA ASP A 120 19.44 -5.48 -5.63
C ASP A 120 18.31 -6.18 -4.86
N TRP A 121 17.92 -7.35 -5.37
CA TRP A 121 16.82 -8.13 -4.84
C TRP A 121 17.28 -9.52 -4.46
N MET A 122 16.83 -9.97 -3.32
CA MET A 122 17.03 -11.32 -2.80
C MET A 122 15.70 -12.01 -2.51
N THR A 123 15.74 -13.25 -2.07
CA THR A 123 14.61 -14.03 -1.55
C THR A 123 14.99 -14.67 -0.23
N LEU A 124 14.01 -14.99 0.61
CA LEU A 124 14.17 -15.81 1.79
C LEU A 124 13.40 -17.14 1.61
N VAL A 125 12.43 -17.42 2.48
CA VAL A 125 11.75 -18.72 2.54
C VAL A 125 10.69 -18.88 1.44
N THR A 126 9.87 -17.86 1.20
CA THR A 126 8.70 -17.96 0.29
C THR A 126 9.08 -17.76 -1.18
N GLY A 127 10.24 -17.20 -1.45
CA GLY A 127 10.67 -16.81 -2.79
C GLY A 127 10.10 -15.47 -3.27
N ALA A 128 9.38 -14.74 -2.43
CA ALA A 128 8.97 -13.37 -2.75
C ALA A 128 10.19 -12.44 -2.86
N PRO A 129 10.20 -11.47 -3.80
CA PRO A 129 11.32 -10.55 -3.95
C PRO A 129 11.45 -9.64 -2.73
N LEU A 130 12.66 -9.52 -2.18
CA LEU A 130 12.99 -8.68 -1.04
C LEU A 130 14.15 -7.75 -1.40
N LEU A 131 14.04 -6.48 -1.05
CA LEU A 131 15.05 -5.45 -1.34
C LEU A 131 16.25 -5.61 -0.40
N SER A 132 17.43 -5.85 -0.95
CA SER A 132 18.61 -6.27 -0.17
C SER A 132 19.06 -5.24 0.87
N ASP A 133 18.87 -3.95 0.61
CA ASP A 133 19.28 -2.83 1.43
C ASP A 133 18.11 -2.09 2.12
N ALA A 134 16.90 -2.69 2.14
CA ALA A 134 15.80 -2.18 2.97
C ALA A 134 16.14 -2.25 4.46
N LEU A 135 15.57 -1.36 5.30
CA LEU A 135 15.75 -1.42 6.77
C LEU A 135 15.35 -2.78 7.35
N ALA A 136 14.26 -3.31 6.85
CA ALA A 136 13.83 -4.66 7.17
C ALA A 136 13.05 -5.24 5.98
N CYS A 137 13.27 -6.53 5.77
CA CYS A 137 12.53 -7.36 4.84
C CYS A 137 11.74 -8.38 5.63
N ILE A 138 10.43 -8.47 5.39
CA ILE A 138 9.54 -9.42 6.03
C ILE A 138 8.96 -10.29 4.93
N ASP A 139 9.27 -11.57 4.97
CA ASP A 139 8.80 -12.58 4.03
C ASP A 139 7.54 -13.22 4.57
N CYS A 140 6.45 -13.19 3.82
CA CYS A 140 5.11 -13.55 4.31
C CYS A 140 4.40 -14.54 3.40
N GLU A 141 3.62 -15.41 4.03
CA GLU A 141 2.55 -16.18 3.39
C GLU A 141 1.20 -15.48 3.60
N VAL A 142 0.37 -15.47 2.56
CA VAL A 142 -0.98 -14.91 2.66
C VAL A 142 -1.85 -15.82 3.51
N GLU A 143 -2.35 -15.30 4.60
CA GLU A 143 -3.28 -15.97 5.48
C GLU A 143 -4.73 -15.68 5.08
N GLU A 144 -5.05 -14.41 4.85
CA GLU A 144 -6.39 -13.98 4.46
C GLU A 144 -6.35 -12.75 3.54
N VAL A 145 -7.36 -12.62 2.67
CA VAL A 145 -7.60 -11.43 1.84
C VAL A 145 -9.05 -11.03 1.95
N LEU A 146 -9.32 -9.89 2.57
CA LEU A 146 -10.65 -9.34 2.80
C LEU A 146 -10.91 -8.15 1.88
N ASP A 147 -11.82 -8.31 0.92
CA ASP A 147 -12.23 -7.20 0.07
C ASP A 147 -13.10 -6.19 0.84
N ARG A 148 -12.72 -4.91 0.76
CA ARG A 148 -13.47 -3.80 1.37
C ARG A 148 -13.44 -2.60 0.42
N HIS A 149 -14.58 -2.23 -0.10
CA HIS A 149 -14.75 -1.09 -1.01
C HIS A 149 -13.71 -1.09 -2.15
N THR A 150 -12.86 -0.09 -2.22
CA THR A 150 -11.81 0.07 -3.24
C THR A 150 -10.52 -0.70 -2.94
N HIS A 151 -10.38 -1.26 -1.73
CA HIS A 151 -9.16 -1.94 -1.27
C HIS A 151 -9.45 -3.35 -0.80
N ALA A 152 -8.38 -4.13 -0.66
CA ALA A 152 -8.37 -5.39 0.06
C ALA A 152 -7.41 -5.28 1.25
N VAL A 153 -7.81 -5.77 2.41
CA VAL A 153 -6.93 -6.01 3.55
C VAL A 153 -6.29 -7.38 3.34
N VAL A 154 -4.97 -7.40 3.23
CA VAL A 154 -4.18 -8.63 3.12
C VAL A 154 -3.56 -8.90 4.47
N ILE A 155 -3.86 -10.04 5.07
CA ILE A 155 -3.25 -10.54 6.29
C ILE A 155 -2.19 -11.54 5.90
N GLY A 156 -0.98 -11.37 6.42
CA GLY A 156 0.16 -12.24 6.16
C GLY A 156 0.78 -12.78 7.42
N ARG A 157 0.99 -14.09 7.46
CA ARG A 157 1.82 -14.76 8.46
C ARG A 157 3.29 -14.57 8.10
N VAL A 158 4.09 -14.17 9.06
CA VAL A 158 5.53 -13.97 8.86
C VAL A 158 6.23 -15.32 8.79
N ALA A 159 6.90 -15.59 7.67
CA ALA A 159 7.72 -16.79 7.45
C ALA A 159 9.19 -16.56 7.79
N ALA A 160 9.72 -15.36 7.48
CA ALA A 160 11.09 -14.98 7.79
C ALA A 160 11.25 -13.46 7.86
N VAL A 161 12.29 -13.02 8.56
CA VAL A 161 12.63 -11.59 8.68
C VAL A 161 14.13 -11.40 8.51
N ARG A 162 14.54 -10.39 7.76
CA ARG A 162 15.89 -9.87 7.73
C ARG A 162 15.89 -8.40 8.10
N ARG A 163 16.81 -7.97 8.94
CA ARG A 163 17.02 -6.56 9.29
C ARG A 163 18.41 -6.14 8.83
N ASN A 164 18.50 -4.87 8.43
CA ASN A 164 19.76 -4.16 8.19
C ASN A 164 19.83 -2.98 9.15
N ASP A 165 21.05 -2.59 9.54
CA ASP A 165 21.27 -1.50 10.48
C ASP A 165 21.55 -0.18 9.71
N GLY A 166 21.21 0.93 10.30
CA GLY A 166 21.91 2.19 10.14
C GLY A 166 21.24 3.35 9.42
N GLU A 167 20.33 3.16 8.48
CA GLU A 167 19.78 4.28 7.71
C GLU A 167 18.43 4.79 8.26
N PRO A 168 18.17 6.12 8.19
CA PRO A 168 16.87 6.67 8.60
C PRO A 168 15.70 6.13 7.77
N ALA A 169 14.59 5.83 8.43
CA ALA A 169 13.38 5.35 7.76
C ALA A 169 12.77 6.40 6.83
N LEU A 170 12.20 5.95 5.71
CA LEU A 170 11.38 6.75 4.84
C LEU A 170 9.94 6.78 5.37
N VAL A 171 9.40 7.97 5.58
CA VAL A 171 8.00 8.18 5.96
C VAL A 171 7.27 9.01 4.90
N HIS A 172 5.97 8.81 4.80
CA HIS A 172 5.08 9.64 3.99
C HIS A 172 4.22 10.50 4.93
N TRP A 173 4.34 11.82 4.79
CA TRP A 173 3.60 12.79 5.57
C TRP A 173 3.26 14.02 4.72
N ARG A 174 2.03 14.51 4.84
CA ARG A 174 1.52 15.66 4.05
C ARG A 174 1.78 15.52 2.55
N SER A 175 1.53 14.33 2.02
CA SER A 175 1.72 13.99 0.60
C SER A 175 3.17 14.10 0.10
N GLN A 176 4.15 14.02 0.98
CA GLN A 176 5.58 14.09 0.67
C GLN A 176 6.33 12.99 1.40
N PHE A 177 7.42 12.53 0.80
CA PHE A 177 8.38 11.70 1.49
C PHE A 177 9.24 12.54 2.45
N ARG A 178 9.57 11.97 3.60
CA ARG A 178 10.43 12.55 4.63
C ARG A 178 11.36 11.47 5.18
N ARG A 179 12.55 11.86 5.59
CA ARG A 179 13.48 11.00 6.33
C ARG A 179 13.28 11.26 7.82
N LEU A 180 13.22 10.22 8.61
CA LEU A 180 13.31 10.35 10.06
C LEU A 180 14.78 10.66 10.41
N SER A 181 15.04 11.76 11.06
CA SER A 181 16.36 12.15 11.57
C SER A 181 16.51 11.72 13.01
#